data_1c197fc5656720af6ff68724ea61e6b2
#
_entry.id   1c197fc5656720af6ff68724ea61e6b2
#
_cell.length_a   1.000
_cell.length_b   1.000
_cell.length_c   1.000
_cell.angle_alpha   90.00
_cell.angle_beta   90.00
_cell.angle_gamma   90.00
#
_symmetry.space_group_name_H-M   'P 1'
#
loop_
_entity.id
_entity.type
_entity.pdbx_description
1 polymer ?
#
loop_
_entity_poly.entity_id
_entity_poly.type
_entity_poly.pdbx_seq_one_letter_code
_entity_poly.pdbx_strand_id
1 'polypeptide(L)'
;MRATIKDVAKLAGVSPSTVTRVIQNSSAISQKTKDLVRKAMAELNYHPNLNARSLVSSYTQVIGLVLPDDSDVFYQNPFFPTALRGISQVAADHNYALQISTGKNEEQRLEAISQMVYGKRVDGLIFLYSKPDDPLVQLAIQHKFPFLILGKADSPFISLVDNDNIQAGFEATNYFINKGYKNIAFVAGNKELVVSQDRYAGYKNALKSHNIPLDENKVKFVSGFLLEDSAYKISKKLLKQDIDAIVTTDTMVAEGIVKYLNETGSKLPIISFDSVKPKLDIEAYVDVHAIKLGRVAFNTLHQIINDNKEDKQVCYRRVIPHTITEL
;
A
#
# COMPACT_ATOMS: atom_id res chain seq x y z
N MET A 1 -8.84 14.05 38.52
CA MET A 1 -7.75 13.02 38.49
C MET A 1 -8.17 11.93 37.52
N ARG A 2 -7.27 11.38 36.73
CA ARG A 2 -7.61 10.28 35.79
C ARG A 2 -7.77 8.99 36.58
N ALA A 3 -8.90 8.28 36.44
CA ALA A 3 -9.13 7.01 37.12
C ALA A 3 -8.01 6.00 36.80
N THR A 4 -7.68 5.18 37.78
CA THR A 4 -6.64 4.14 37.69
C THR A 4 -7.26 2.74 37.71
N ILE A 5 -6.48 1.73 37.37
CA ILE A 5 -6.92 0.32 37.47
C ILE A 5 -7.30 -0.07 38.91
N LYS A 6 -6.68 0.58 39.88
CA LYS A 6 -7.01 0.35 41.31
C LYS A 6 -8.39 0.90 41.67
N ASP A 7 -8.77 2.03 41.09
CA ASP A 7 -10.09 2.61 41.30
C ASP A 7 -11.20 1.75 40.69
N VAL A 8 -10.97 1.23 39.48
CA VAL A 8 -11.88 0.26 38.82
C VAL A 8 -12.01 -1.02 39.68
N ALA A 9 -10.90 -1.55 40.16
CA ALA A 9 -10.88 -2.75 40.98
C ALA A 9 -11.69 -2.53 42.27
N LYS A 10 -11.51 -1.37 42.93
CA LYS A 10 -12.23 -0.99 44.16
C LYS A 10 -13.74 -0.88 43.90
N LEU A 11 -14.14 -0.21 42.79
CA LEU A 11 -15.55 -0.02 42.45
C LEU A 11 -16.22 -1.34 42.06
N ALA A 12 -15.54 -2.20 41.32
CA ALA A 12 -16.05 -3.51 40.89
C ALA A 12 -15.95 -4.60 41.98
N GLY A 13 -15.33 -4.34 43.14
CA GLY A 13 -15.17 -5.32 44.20
C GLY A 13 -14.25 -6.48 43.83
N VAL A 14 -13.22 -6.26 42.99
CA VAL A 14 -12.29 -7.29 42.52
C VAL A 14 -10.84 -6.85 42.69
N SER A 15 -9.90 -7.75 42.47
CA SER A 15 -8.47 -7.41 42.46
C SER A 15 -8.05 -6.68 41.20
N PRO A 16 -7.00 -5.82 41.19
CA PRO A 16 -6.45 -5.21 40.00
C PRO A 16 -6.03 -6.24 38.94
N SER A 17 -5.55 -7.41 39.35
CA SER A 17 -5.22 -8.51 38.43
C SER A 17 -6.45 -9.09 37.74
N THR A 18 -7.60 -9.12 38.42
CA THR A 18 -8.89 -9.52 37.81
C THR A 18 -9.33 -8.50 36.77
N VAL A 19 -9.20 -7.18 37.04
CA VAL A 19 -9.48 -6.12 36.06
C VAL A 19 -8.59 -6.31 34.83
N THR A 20 -7.30 -6.54 34.99
CA THR A 20 -6.38 -6.83 33.87
C THR A 20 -6.85 -8.02 33.03
N ARG A 21 -7.24 -9.12 33.67
CA ARG A 21 -7.74 -10.32 32.97
C ARG A 21 -9.06 -10.06 32.24
N VAL A 22 -9.93 -9.19 32.79
CA VAL A 22 -11.17 -8.76 32.10
C VAL A 22 -10.85 -7.91 30.88
N ILE A 23 -9.91 -6.97 30.97
CA ILE A 23 -9.45 -6.15 29.83
C ILE A 23 -8.86 -7.05 28.72
N GLN A 24 -8.17 -8.12 29.11
CA GLN A 24 -7.63 -9.13 28.18
C GLN A 24 -8.67 -10.14 27.67
N ASN A 25 -9.93 -10.00 28.08
CA ASN A 25 -11.04 -10.90 27.77
C ASN A 25 -10.78 -12.37 28.10
N SER A 26 -9.96 -12.64 29.13
CA SER A 26 -9.57 -13.99 29.55
C SER A 26 -10.79 -14.90 29.75
N SER A 27 -10.70 -16.15 29.21
CA SER A 27 -11.72 -17.19 29.40
C SER A 27 -11.80 -17.68 30.84
N ALA A 28 -10.76 -17.46 31.65
CA ALA A 28 -10.74 -17.82 33.08
C ALA A 28 -11.63 -16.93 33.95
N ILE A 29 -12.22 -15.86 33.42
CA ILE A 29 -13.09 -14.92 34.16
C ILE A 29 -14.54 -15.10 33.71
N SER A 30 -15.44 -15.26 34.69
CA SER A 30 -16.87 -15.43 34.43
C SER A 30 -17.48 -14.17 33.73
N GLN A 31 -18.51 -14.38 32.91
CA GLN A 31 -19.20 -13.29 32.22
C GLN A 31 -19.74 -12.24 33.22
N LYS A 32 -20.32 -12.71 34.33
CA LYS A 32 -20.81 -11.83 35.42
C LYS A 32 -19.72 -10.88 35.94
N THR A 33 -18.50 -11.40 36.15
CA THR A 33 -17.38 -10.57 36.61
C THR A 33 -16.90 -9.61 35.52
N LYS A 34 -16.90 -10.06 34.25
CA LYS A 34 -16.59 -9.18 33.11
C LYS A 34 -17.52 -8.00 33.03
N ASP A 35 -18.83 -8.23 33.21
CA ASP A 35 -19.86 -7.19 33.12
C ASP A 35 -19.74 -6.19 34.29
N LEU A 36 -19.47 -6.65 35.51
CA LEU A 36 -19.22 -5.78 36.67
C LEU A 36 -18.03 -4.85 36.45
N VAL A 37 -16.92 -5.41 35.97
CA VAL A 37 -15.69 -4.63 35.72
C VAL A 37 -15.92 -3.63 34.56
N ARG A 38 -16.56 -4.03 33.47
CA ARG A 38 -16.88 -3.15 32.35
C ARG A 38 -17.80 -1.99 32.76
N LYS A 39 -18.79 -2.26 33.63
CA LYS A 39 -19.64 -1.23 34.20
C LYS A 39 -18.85 -0.23 35.04
N ALA A 40 -17.96 -0.71 35.93
CA ALA A 40 -17.11 0.15 36.74
C ALA A 40 -16.14 0.98 35.86
N MET A 41 -15.59 0.40 34.78
CA MET A 41 -14.75 1.13 33.81
C MET A 41 -15.53 2.26 33.15
N ALA A 42 -16.78 2.01 32.71
CA ALA A 42 -17.63 3.01 32.08
C ALA A 42 -18.01 4.13 33.06
N GLU A 43 -18.37 3.80 34.30
CA GLU A 43 -18.74 4.77 35.34
C GLU A 43 -17.57 5.70 35.70
N LEU A 44 -16.35 5.16 35.78
CA LEU A 44 -15.14 5.93 36.06
C LEU A 44 -14.51 6.58 34.83
N ASN A 45 -15.10 6.41 33.64
CA ASN A 45 -14.51 6.79 32.36
C ASN A 45 -13.05 6.31 32.24
N TYR A 46 -12.81 5.09 32.74
CA TYR A 46 -11.47 4.49 32.74
C TYR A 46 -11.19 3.83 31.41
N HIS A 47 -10.16 4.32 30.73
CA HIS A 47 -9.61 3.72 29.53
C HIS A 47 -8.25 3.07 29.86
N PRO A 48 -8.07 1.78 29.54
CA PRO A 48 -6.79 1.10 29.73
C PRO A 48 -5.65 1.85 29.06
N ASN A 49 -4.52 2.00 29.77
CA ASN A 49 -3.32 2.56 29.18
C ASN A 49 -2.66 1.49 28.29
N LEU A 50 -2.72 1.71 26.96
CA LEU A 50 -2.14 0.78 25.98
C LEU A 50 -0.62 0.63 26.17
N ASN A 51 0.08 1.71 26.54
CA ASN A 51 1.52 1.66 26.79
C ASN A 51 1.87 0.80 28.02
N ALA A 52 1.06 0.85 29.07
CA ALA A 52 1.23 -0.03 30.24
C ALA A 52 0.91 -1.49 29.90
N ARG A 53 0.00 -1.72 28.97
CA ARG A 53 -0.35 -3.06 28.48
C ARG A 53 0.77 -3.64 27.62
N SER A 54 1.39 -2.86 26.75
CA SER A 54 2.49 -3.30 25.87
C SER A 54 3.72 -3.74 26.67
N LEU A 55 3.99 -3.13 27.84
CA LEU A 55 5.05 -3.55 28.76
C LEU A 55 4.84 -4.97 29.29
N VAL A 56 3.59 -5.40 29.44
CA VAL A 56 3.24 -6.74 29.96
C VAL A 56 3.06 -7.77 28.86
N SER A 57 2.49 -7.36 27.71
CA SER A 57 2.15 -8.26 26.61
C SER A 57 3.27 -8.41 25.57
N SER A 58 4.29 -7.57 25.60
CA SER A 58 5.35 -7.44 24.57
C SER A 58 4.81 -7.05 23.17
N TYR A 59 3.51 -6.70 23.05
CA TYR A 59 2.87 -6.25 21.81
C TYR A 59 2.22 -4.90 21.99
N THR A 60 2.42 -4.04 21.00
CA THR A 60 1.92 -2.65 20.99
C THR A 60 0.52 -2.52 20.42
N GLN A 61 0.09 -3.47 19.61
CA GLN A 61 -1.09 -3.37 18.73
C GLN A 61 -1.03 -2.15 17.80
N VAL A 62 0.17 -1.86 17.29
CA VAL A 62 0.41 -0.80 16.32
C VAL A 62 1.16 -1.39 15.13
N ILE A 63 0.74 -1.06 13.91
CA ILE A 63 1.47 -1.35 12.67
C ILE A 63 2.09 -0.08 12.16
N GLY A 64 3.37 -0.15 11.79
CA GLY A 64 4.10 0.92 11.12
C GLY A 64 3.84 0.89 9.62
N LEU A 65 3.53 2.05 9.03
CA LEU A 65 3.41 2.25 7.61
C LEU A 65 4.61 3.04 7.11
N VAL A 66 5.34 2.48 6.17
CA VAL A 66 6.52 3.09 5.57
C VAL A 66 6.13 3.63 4.19
N LEU A 67 6.14 4.97 4.07
CA LEU A 67 5.76 5.66 2.85
C LEU A 67 6.89 5.65 1.82
N PRO A 68 6.61 5.85 0.51
CA PRO A 68 7.64 6.07 -0.50
C PRO A 68 8.50 7.31 -0.19
N ASP A 69 9.66 7.44 -0.86
CA ASP A 69 10.63 8.51 -0.63
C ASP A 69 10.01 9.92 -0.81
N ASP A 70 9.14 10.04 -1.78
CA ASP A 70 8.38 11.27 -2.03
C ASP A 70 7.01 11.17 -1.35
N SER A 71 6.87 11.86 -0.22
CA SER A 71 5.61 11.89 0.53
C SER A 71 4.47 12.55 -0.26
N ASP A 72 4.79 13.46 -1.18
CA ASP A 72 3.76 14.17 -1.94
C ASP A 72 3.15 13.25 -3.01
N VAL A 73 3.93 12.37 -3.61
CA VAL A 73 3.42 11.29 -4.48
C VAL A 73 2.44 10.40 -3.71
N PHE A 74 2.73 10.10 -2.43
CA PHE A 74 1.81 9.33 -1.59
C PHE A 74 0.44 10.00 -1.44
N TYR A 75 0.41 11.31 -1.23
CA TYR A 75 -0.85 12.03 -1.02
C TYR A 75 -1.60 12.33 -2.32
N GLN A 76 -0.89 12.49 -3.42
CA GLN A 76 -1.49 12.83 -4.72
C GLN A 76 -1.98 11.61 -5.50
N ASN A 77 -1.27 10.47 -5.40
CA ASN A 77 -1.67 9.26 -6.11
C ASN A 77 -2.82 8.53 -5.40
N PRO A 78 -4.00 8.39 -6.03
CA PRO A 78 -5.21 7.77 -5.43
C PRO A 78 -5.00 6.33 -4.93
N PHE A 79 -4.01 5.63 -5.45
CA PHE A 79 -3.67 4.27 -5.02
C PHE A 79 -3.40 4.20 -3.51
N PHE A 80 -2.56 5.10 -2.99
CA PHE A 80 -2.12 5.01 -1.60
C PHE A 80 -3.22 5.26 -0.57
N PRO A 81 -4.03 6.36 -0.67
CA PRO A 81 -5.17 6.54 0.23
C PRO A 81 -6.17 5.40 0.15
N THR A 82 -6.35 4.81 -1.05
CA THR A 82 -7.27 3.69 -1.27
C THR A 82 -6.76 2.41 -0.63
N ALA A 83 -5.45 2.10 -0.76
CA ALA A 83 -4.82 0.97 -0.08
C ALA A 83 -4.84 1.16 1.44
N LEU A 84 -4.52 2.37 1.93
CA LEU A 84 -4.58 2.72 3.34
C LEU A 84 -5.97 2.52 3.93
N ARG A 85 -7.03 2.86 3.18
CA ARG A 85 -8.41 2.57 3.58
C ARG A 85 -8.63 1.08 3.80
N GLY A 86 -8.10 0.22 2.91
CA GLY A 86 -8.16 -1.24 3.05
C GLY A 86 -7.43 -1.73 4.30
N ILE A 87 -6.22 -1.23 4.54
CA ILE A 87 -5.41 -1.53 5.73
C ILE A 87 -6.16 -1.11 7.00
N SER A 88 -6.67 0.12 7.05
CA SER A 88 -7.34 0.70 8.22
C SER A 88 -8.59 -0.07 8.62
N GLN A 89 -9.38 -0.55 7.66
CA GLN A 89 -10.59 -1.32 7.94
C GLN A 89 -10.25 -2.61 8.71
N VAL A 90 -9.26 -3.37 8.23
CA VAL A 90 -8.88 -4.63 8.88
C VAL A 90 -8.11 -4.38 10.18
N ALA A 91 -7.29 -3.33 10.24
CA ALA A 91 -6.61 -2.94 11.48
C ALA A 91 -7.62 -2.67 12.62
N ALA A 92 -8.72 -1.96 12.31
CA ALA A 92 -9.78 -1.67 13.28
C ALA A 92 -10.45 -2.96 13.78
N ASP A 93 -10.75 -3.92 12.88
CA ASP A 93 -11.36 -5.21 13.25
C ASP A 93 -10.44 -6.02 14.21
N HIS A 94 -9.12 -5.85 14.08
CA HIS A 94 -8.13 -6.49 14.94
C HIS A 94 -7.69 -5.64 16.14
N ASN A 95 -8.29 -4.46 16.36
CA ASN A 95 -7.90 -3.48 17.38
C ASN A 95 -6.44 -3.01 17.28
N TYR A 96 -5.92 -2.86 16.07
CA TYR A 96 -4.62 -2.29 15.78
C TYR A 96 -4.74 -0.81 15.41
N ALA A 97 -3.80 -0.01 15.91
CA ALA A 97 -3.57 1.35 15.44
C ALA A 97 -2.54 1.34 14.30
N LEU A 98 -2.51 2.43 13.53
CA LEU A 98 -1.54 2.65 12.47
C LEU A 98 -0.63 3.82 12.84
N GLN A 99 0.67 3.66 12.65
CA GLN A 99 1.68 4.70 12.81
C GLN A 99 2.40 4.91 11.48
N ILE A 100 2.37 6.13 10.96
CA ILE A 100 3.03 6.48 9.70
C ILE A 100 4.46 6.90 10.01
N SER A 101 5.44 6.38 9.26
CA SER A 101 6.82 6.85 9.31
C SER A 101 6.92 8.21 8.62
N THR A 102 7.74 9.10 9.15
CA THR A 102 7.97 10.43 8.60
C THR A 102 9.46 10.68 8.44
N GLY A 103 9.84 11.47 7.43
CA GLY A 103 11.22 11.86 7.18
C GLY A 103 11.34 12.55 5.82
N LYS A 104 12.14 13.60 5.74
CA LYS A 104 12.34 14.42 4.51
C LYS A 104 13.46 13.85 3.62
N ASN A 105 14.27 12.95 4.14
CA ASN A 105 15.39 12.33 3.44
C ASN A 105 15.59 10.90 3.99
N GLU A 106 16.46 10.14 3.35
CA GLU A 106 16.72 8.74 3.69
C GLU A 106 17.23 8.59 5.14
N GLU A 107 18.09 9.48 5.62
CA GLU A 107 18.63 9.44 6.98
C GLU A 107 17.53 9.57 8.04
N GLN A 108 16.65 10.56 7.90
CA GLN A 108 15.53 10.77 8.82
C GLN A 108 14.51 9.62 8.76
N ARG A 109 14.29 9.05 7.59
CA ARG A 109 13.42 7.89 7.42
C ARG A 109 14.01 6.64 8.08
N LEU A 110 15.32 6.42 7.92
CA LEU A 110 16.03 5.34 8.57
C LEU A 110 15.98 5.49 10.10
N GLU A 111 16.16 6.71 10.63
CA GLU A 111 16.00 7.00 12.04
C GLU A 111 14.57 6.71 12.53
N ALA A 112 13.55 7.16 11.80
CA ALA A 112 12.14 6.93 12.14
C ALA A 112 11.82 5.42 12.22
N ILE A 113 12.26 4.65 11.23
CA ILE A 113 12.08 3.18 11.21
C ILE A 113 12.89 2.53 12.35
N SER A 114 14.12 2.97 12.59
CA SER A 114 14.93 2.49 13.71
C SER A 114 14.23 2.70 15.04
N GLN A 115 13.62 3.87 15.27
CA GLN A 115 12.83 4.14 16.45
C GLN A 115 11.56 3.27 16.56
N MET A 116 10.93 2.91 15.45
CA MET A 116 9.80 1.98 15.45
C MET A 116 10.24 0.57 15.85
N VAL A 117 11.34 0.08 15.28
CA VAL A 117 11.88 -1.27 15.47
C VAL A 117 12.53 -1.42 16.85
N TYR A 118 13.56 -0.62 17.15
CA TYR A 118 14.31 -0.71 18.42
C TYR A 118 13.51 -0.20 19.62
N GLY A 119 12.72 0.87 19.39
CA GLY A 119 11.86 1.44 20.43
C GLY A 119 10.62 0.61 20.73
N LYS A 120 10.43 -0.53 20.02
CA LYS A 120 9.24 -1.38 20.14
C LYS A 120 7.95 -0.57 20.09
N ARG A 121 7.85 0.35 19.12
CA ARG A 121 6.68 1.20 18.96
C ARG A 121 5.60 0.56 18.10
N VAL A 122 5.97 -0.43 17.29
CA VAL A 122 5.09 -1.16 16.38
C VAL A 122 5.38 -2.66 16.45
N ASP A 123 4.42 -3.48 16.07
CA ASP A 123 4.55 -4.94 16.04
C ASP A 123 5.03 -5.46 14.68
N GLY A 124 4.91 -4.65 13.65
CA GLY A 124 5.34 -4.97 12.29
C GLY A 124 5.25 -3.76 11.37
N LEU A 125 5.84 -3.87 10.17
CA LEU A 125 5.91 -2.80 9.18
C LEU A 125 5.25 -3.22 7.86
N ILE A 126 4.50 -2.31 7.23
CA ILE A 126 4.07 -2.41 5.84
C ILE A 126 4.79 -1.34 5.04
N PHE A 127 5.66 -1.75 4.12
CA PHE A 127 6.25 -0.87 3.13
C PHE A 127 5.25 -0.67 1.99
N LEU A 128 4.83 0.57 1.76
CA LEU A 128 3.84 0.92 0.72
C LEU A 128 4.49 1.17 -0.65
N TYR A 129 5.71 0.72 -0.83
CA TYR A 129 6.48 0.83 -2.06
C TYR A 129 7.48 -0.31 -2.15
N SER A 130 8.09 -0.46 -3.32
CA SER A 130 9.17 -1.40 -3.58
C SER A 130 10.33 -0.68 -4.25
N LYS A 131 11.52 -0.83 -3.68
CA LYS A 131 12.78 -0.30 -4.22
C LYS A 131 13.84 -1.39 -4.06
N PRO A 132 14.65 -1.68 -5.10
CA PRO A 132 15.78 -2.59 -4.97
C PRO A 132 16.76 -2.10 -3.90
N ASP A 133 17.35 -3.01 -3.14
CA ASP A 133 18.38 -2.76 -2.13
C ASP A 133 18.04 -1.67 -1.10
N ASP A 134 16.76 -1.51 -0.78
CA ASP A 134 16.28 -0.49 0.15
C ASP A 134 16.88 -0.66 1.55
N PRO A 135 17.61 0.34 2.08
CA PRO A 135 18.23 0.27 3.40
C PRO A 135 17.22 0.13 4.54
N LEU A 136 15.99 0.63 4.37
CA LEU A 136 14.93 0.50 5.37
C LEU A 136 14.43 -0.95 5.45
N VAL A 137 14.31 -1.62 4.32
CA VAL A 137 13.98 -3.06 4.24
C VAL A 137 15.11 -3.89 4.81
N GLN A 138 16.38 -3.56 4.49
CA GLN A 138 17.55 -4.25 5.03
C GLN A 138 17.61 -4.17 6.57
N LEU A 139 17.26 -3.03 7.16
CA LEU A 139 17.17 -2.89 8.61
C LEU A 139 16.15 -3.88 9.20
N ALA A 140 14.96 -3.99 8.61
CA ALA A 140 13.95 -4.93 9.09
C ALA A 140 14.42 -6.40 8.97
N ILE A 141 15.12 -6.75 7.88
CA ILE A 141 15.71 -8.09 7.68
C ILE A 141 16.77 -8.39 8.74
N GLN A 142 17.73 -7.48 8.96
CA GLN A 142 18.84 -7.64 9.93
C GLN A 142 18.32 -7.90 11.35
N HIS A 143 17.20 -7.28 11.70
CA HIS A 143 16.59 -7.42 13.02
C HIS A 143 15.51 -8.50 13.11
N LYS A 144 15.32 -9.28 12.03
CA LYS A 144 14.23 -10.28 11.94
C LYS A 144 12.87 -9.69 12.36
N PHE A 145 12.68 -8.41 12.06
CA PHE A 145 11.48 -7.69 12.43
C PHE A 145 10.33 -8.05 11.47
N PRO A 146 9.10 -8.28 11.94
CA PRO A 146 7.97 -8.59 11.08
C PRO A 146 7.71 -7.46 10.08
N PHE A 147 7.75 -7.78 8.80
CA PHE A 147 7.42 -6.79 7.76
C PHE A 147 6.81 -7.44 6.51
N LEU A 148 6.17 -6.60 5.72
CA LEU A 148 5.57 -6.94 4.44
C LEU A 148 5.82 -5.81 3.44
N ILE A 149 6.06 -6.16 2.18
CA ILE A 149 6.09 -5.19 1.07
C ILE A 149 4.74 -5.23 0.33
N LEU A 150 4.08 -4.08 0.20
CA LEU A 150 3.00 -3.87 -0.75
C LEU A 150 3.62 -3.47 -2.08
N GLY A 151 3.80 -4.45 -2.95
CA GLY A 151 4.57 -4.39 -4.18
C GLY A 151 5.47 -5.61 -4.33
N LYS A 152 6.32 -5.61 -5.36
CA LYS A 152 7.21 -6.71 -5.69
C LYS A 152 8.53 -6.63 -4.92
N ALA A 153 9.07 -7.78 -4.57
CA ALA A 153 10.43 -7.94 -4.06
C ALA A 153 11.14 -9.05 -4.82
N ASP A 154 12.43 -8.84 -5.14
CA ASP A 154 13.23 -9.80 -5.90
C ASP A 154 13.61 -11.00 -5.05
N SER A 155 13.86 -10.81 -3.76
CA SER A 155 14.18 -11.90 -2.84
C SER A 155 12.97 -12.82 -2.61
N PRO A 156 13.11 -14.14 -2.78
CA PRO A 156 12.04 -15.10 -2.50
C PRO A 156 11.72 -15.21 -1.00
N PHE A 157 12.58 -14.68 -0.14
CA PHE A 157 12.45 -14.72 1.33
C PHE A 157 11.72 -13.50 1.90
N ILE A 158 11.24 -12.58 1.05
CA ILE A 158 10.49 -11.41 1.47
C ILE A 158 9.00 -11.66 1.24
N SER A 159 8.22 -11.46 2.30
CA SER A 159 6.76 -11.50 2.22
C SER A 159 6.23 -10.28 1.47
N LEU A 160 5.29 -10.51 0.56
CA LEU A 160 4.71 -9.44 -0.25
C LEU A 160 3.24 -9.67 -0.58
N VAL A 161 2.58 -8.58 -0.91
CA VAL A 161 1.27 -8.55 -1.56
C VAL A 161 1.37 -7.60 -2.75
N ASP A 162 1.06 -8.07 -3.96
CA ASP A 162 1.18 -7.29 -5.19
C ASP A 162 0.10 -7.71 -6.21
N ASN A 163 0.03 -6.98 -7.31
CA ASN A 163 -0.59 -7.46 -8.55
C ASN A 163 0.47 -8.15 -9.42
N ASP A 164 0.03 -8.93 -10.41
CA ASP A 164 0.92 -9.29 -11.53
C ASP A 164 1.00 -8.10 -12.49
N ASN A 165 1.93 -7.18 -12.22
CA ASN A 165 2.08 -5.95 -12.98
C ASN A 165 2.61 -6.20 -14.40
N ILE A 166 3.34 -7.30 -14.63
CA ILE A 166 3.77 -7.70 -15.98
C ILE A 166 2.56 -8.14 -16.78
N GLN A 167 1.72 -9.02 -16.21
CA GLN A 167 0.49 -9.47 -16.87
C GLN A 167 -0.49 -8.31 -17.07
N ALA A 168 -0.63 -7.41 -16.11
CA ALA A 168 -1.49 -6.25 -16.21
C ALA A 168 -1.05 -5.29 -17.33
N GLY A 169 0.26 -5.04 -17.46
CA GLY A 169 0.81 -4.25 -18.57
C GLY A 169 0.63 -4.94 -19.94
N PHE A 170 0.76 -6.26 -19.95
CA PHE A 170 0.48 -7.07 -21.14
C PHE A 170 -1.00 -6.94 -21.56
N GLU A 171 -1.92 -7.16 -20.64
CA GLU A 171 -3.36 -7.12 -20.94
C GLU A 171 -3.85 -5.72 -21.33
N ALA A 172 -3.35 -4.66 -20.66
CA ALA A 172 -3.65 -3.28 -21.02
C ALA A 172 -3.22 -2.94 -22.46
N THR A 173 -2.04 -3.41 -22.87
CA THR A 173 -1.54 -3.19 -24.23
C THR A 173 -2.30 -4.06 -25.24
N ASN A 174 -2.53 -5.33 -24.90
CA ASN A 174 -3.26 -6.28 -25.73
C ASN A 174 -4.72 -5.85 -25.97
N TYR A 175 -5.34 -5.13 -25.03
CA TYR A 175 -6.65 -4.53 -25.18
C TYR A 175 -6.71 -3.63 -26.43
N PHE A 176 -5.72 -2.77 -26.64
CA PHE A 176 -5.64 -1.93 -27.82
C PHE A 176 -5.26 -2.71 -29.09
N ILE A 177 -4.34 -3.64 -28.99
CA ILE A 177 -3.96 -4.48 -30.15
C ILE A 177 -5.16 -5.24 -30.69
N ASN A 178 -6.00 -5.81 -29.83
CA ASN A 178 -7.21 -6.53 -30.19
C ASN A 178 -8.28 -5.63 -30.82
N LYS A 179 -8.28 -4.33 -30.52
CA LYS A 179 -9.11 -3.31 -31.18
C LYS A 179 -8.52 -2.82 -32.51
N GLY A 180 -7.35 -3.32 -32.92
CA GLY A 180 -6.72 -3.02 -34.23
C GLY A 180 -5.69 -1.90 -34.21
N TYR A 181 -5.40 -1.31 -33.03
CA TYR A 181 -4.37 -0.29 -32.86
C TYR A 181 -2.96 -0.90 -32.99
N LYS A 182 -2.05 -0.18 -33.64
CA LYS A 182 -0.68 -0.66 -33.95
C LYS A 182 0.39 0.30 -33.46
N ASN A 183 0.08 1.57 -33.35
CA ASN A 183 1.01 2.63 -32.96
C ASN A 183 0.78 3.05 -31.50
N ILE A 184 0.90 2.08 -30.58
CA ILE A 184 0.56 2.27 -29.19
C ILE A 184 1.76 2.93 -28.46
N ALA A 185 1.53 4.06 -27.81
CA ALA A 185 2.51 4.68 -26.93
C ALA A 185 2.41 4.14 -25.49
N PHE A 186 3.53 4.13 -24.79
CA PHE A 186 3.61 3.81 -23.37
C PHE A 186 4.15 5.00 -22.59
N VAL A 187 3.39 5.51 -21.64
CA VAL A 187 3.81 6.63 -20.77
C VAL A 187 3.70 6.21 -19.32
N ALA A 188 4.82 6.16 -18.63
CA ALA A 188 4.92 5.69 -17.26
C ALA A 188 5.42 6.78 -16.31
N GLY A 189 5.16 6.59 -15.02
CA GLY A 189 5.79 7.33 -13.94
C GLY A 189 7.29 7.02 -13.83
N ASN A 190 7.87 7.23 -12.64
CA ASN A 190 9.31 7.07 -12.42
C ASN A 190 9.82 5.69 -12.88
N LYS A 191 10.84 5.71 -13.76
CA LYS A 191 11.48 4.51 -14.33
C LYS A 191 12.15 3.62 -13.27
N GLU A 192 12.58 4.18 -12.15
CA GLU A 192 13.25 3.43 -11.08
C GLU A 192 12.29 2.57 -10.26
N LEU A 193 11.00 2.84 -10.34
CA LEU A 193 9.99 2.05 -9.63
C LEU A 193 9.78 0.69 -10.32
N VAL A 194 9.81 -0.37 -9.52
CA VAL A 194 9.60 -1.74 -9.99
C VAL A 194 8.26 -1.89 -10.73
N VAL A 195 7.20 -1.26 -10.23
CA VAL A 195 5.87 -1.28 -10.86
C VAL A 195 5.89 -0.69 -12.27
N SER A 196 6.63 0.40 -12.49
CA SER A 196 6.76 1.01 -13.82
C SER A 196 7.52 0.11 -14.78
N GLN A 197 8.57 -0.54 -14.30
CA GLN A 197 9.37 -1.48 -15.09
C GLN A 197 8.58 -2.74 -15.45
N ASP A 198 7.83 -3.30 -14.51
CA ASP A 198 7.01 -4.49 -14.74
C ASP A 198 5.90 -4.22 -15.75
N ARG A 199 5.18 -3.09 -15.63
CA ARG A 199 4.15 -2.69 -16.61
C ARG A 199 4.75 -2.44 -17.99
N TYR A 200 5.96 -1.84 -18.05
CA TYR A 200 6.70 -1.69 -19.29
C TYR A 200 7.13 -3.03 -19.88
N ALA A 201 7.57 -3.98 -19.06
CA ALA A 201 7.88 -5.33 -19.53
C ALA A 201 6.65 -6.02 -20.13
N GLY A 202 5.50 -5.87 -19.49
CA GLY A 202 4.20 -6.33 -20.01
C GLY A 202 3.85 -5.72 -21.36
N TYR A 203 3.99 -4.39 -21.50
CA TYR A 203 3.80 -3.69 -22.78
C TYR A 203 4.69 -4.26 -23.89
N LYS A 204 5.99 -4.43 -23.63
CA LYS A 204 6.92 -5.02 -24.60
C LYS A 204 6.54 -6.45 -24.98
N ASN A 205 6.12 -7.25 -24.00
CA ASN A 205 5.71 -8.63 -24.24
C ASN A 205 4.46 -8.70 -25.12
N ALA A 206 3.49 -7.79 -24.94
CA ALA A 206 2.30 -7.72 -25.78
C ALA A 206 2.65 -7.35 -27.23
N LEU A 207 3.46 -6.31 -27.45
CA LEU A 207 3.93 -5.96 -28.80
C LEU A 207 4.65 -7.12 -29.48
N LYS A 208 5.56 -7.77 -28.75
CA LYS A 208 6.34 -8.91 -29.24
C LYS A 208 5.44 -10.09 -29.63
N SER A 209 4.43 -10.42 -28.85
CA SER A 209 3.51 -11.54 -29.12
C SER A 209 2.66 -11.34 -30.37
N HIS A 210 2.48 -10.10 -30.78
CA HIS A 210 1.77 -9.72 -32.02
C HIS A 210 2.69 -9.29 -33.16
N ASN A 211 4.00 -9.52 -33.04
CA ASN A 211 5.01 -9.13 -34.04
C ASN A 211 4.98 -7.62 -34.37
N ILE A 212 4.59 -6.76 -33.42
CA ILE A 212 4.65 -5.31 -33.55
C ILE A 212 6.04 -4.85 -33.07
N PRO A 213 6.84 -4.15 -33.89
CA PRO A 213 8.15 -3.68 -33.50
C PRO A 213 8.05 -2.63 -32.37
N LEU A 214 8.92 -2.74 -31.39
CA LEU A 214 9.06 -1.73 -30.34
C LEU A 214 9.68 -0.45 -30.91
N ASP A 215 8.98 0.67 -30.77
CA ASP A 215 9.52 2.00 -31.07
C ASP A 215 9.80 2.75 -29.75
N GLU A 216 11.06 2.84 -29.38
CA GLU A 216 11.51 3.51 -28.14
C GLU A 216 11.15 5.02 -28.11
N ASN A 217 10.88 5.63 -29.28
CA ASN A 217 10.43 7.03 -29.33
C ASN A 217 9.02 7.18 -28.74
N LYS A 218 8.20 6.14 -28.79
CA LYS A 218 6.83 6.09 -28.25
C LYS A 218 6.78 5.72 -26.76
N VAL A 219 7.95 5.41 -26.16
CA VAL A 219 8.08 5.08 -24.74
C VAL A 219 8.59 6.29 -23.98
N LYS A 220 7.85 6.72 -22.95
CA LYS A 220 8.24 7.85 -22.10
C LYS A 220 8.09 7.49 -20.62
N PHE A 221 9.07 7.93 -19.84
CA PHE A 221 9.01 7.90 -18.39
C PHE A 221 8.99 9.34 -17.88
N VAL A 222 8.06 9.65 -17.01
CA VAL A 222 7.95 10.95 -16.36
C VAL A 222 8.38 10.83 -14.91
N SER A 223 9.05 11.86 -14.43
CA SER A 223 9.51 11.93 -13.04
C SER A 223 9.35 13.35 -12.53
N GLY A 224 9.40 13.50 -11.22
CA GLY A 224 9.29 14.79 -10.54
C GLY A 224 8.04 14.90 -9.69
N PHE A 225 7.97 15.97 -8.95
CA PHE A 225 6.95 16.25 -7.96
C PHE A 225 5.51 16.29 -8.54
N LEU A 226 5.37 16.83 -9.74
CA LEU A 226 4.07 16.91 -10.42
C LEU A 226 4.10 16.04 -11.69
N LEU A 227 3.66 14.79 -11.55
CA LEU A 227 3.60 13.84 -12.66
C LEU A 227 2.66 14.31 -13.77
N GLU A 228 1.53 14.95 -13.42
CA GLU A 228 0.60 15.56 -14.36
C GLU A 228 1.28 16.57 -15.27
N ASP A 229 2.02 17.55 -14.68
CA ASP A 229 2.73 18.57 -15.45
C ASP A 229 3.84 17.98 -16.34
N SER A 230 4.53 16.97 -15.83
CA SER A 230 5.59 16.29 -16.57
C SER A 230 5.00 15.51 -17.76
N ALA A 231 3.88 14.82 -17.57
CA ALA A 231 3.14 14.12 -18.61
C ALA A 231 2.57 15.09 -19.65
N TYR A 232 2.02 16.22 -19.20
CA TYR A 232 1.56 17.30 -20.12
C TYR A 232 2.68 17.81 -21.01
N LYS A 233 3.87 18.11 -20.44
CA LYS A 233 5.04 18.59 -21.22
C LYS A 233 5.53 17.55 -22.23
N ILE A 234 5.55 16.29 -21.85
CA ILE A 234 5.96 15.18 -22.73
C ILE A 234 4.97 15.00 -23.87
N SER A 235 3.67 15.16 -23.63
CA SER A 235 2.61 15.03 -24.65
C SER A 235 2.85 15.92 -25.85
N LYS A 236 3.41 17.13 -25.67
CA LYS A 236 3.77 18.04 -26.78
C LYS A 236 4.73 17.44 -27.80
N LYS A 237 5.62 16.55 -27.36
CA LYS A 237 6.58 15.87 -28.24
C LYS A 237 6.06 14.52 -28.71
N LEU A 238 5.41 13.80 -27.82
CA LEU A 238 4.90 12.46 -28.06
C LEU A 238 3.83 12.47 -29.17
N LEU A 239 2.87 13.41 -29.11
CA LEU A 239 1.75 13.53 -30.04
C LEU A 239 2.12 14.13 -31.41
N LYS A 240 3.40 14.43 -31.64
CA LYS A 240 3.92 14.71 -33.00
C LYS A 240 4.29 13.45 -33.77
N GLN A 241 4.28 12.30 -33.08
CA GLN A 241 4.55 11.01 -33.70
C GLN A 241 3.26 10.34 -34.15
N ASP A 242 3.37 9.35 -35.00
CA ASP A 242 2.24 8.52 -35.43
C ASP A 242 1.84 7.58 -34.27
N ILE A 243 0.83 8.00 -33.49
CA ILE A 243 0.31 7.29 -32.32
C ILE A 243 -1.20 7.17 -32.45
N ASP A 244 -1.72 5.98 -32.23
CA ASP A 244 -3.15 5.68 -32.36
C ASP A 244 -3.80 5.26 -31.02
N ALA A 245 -3.01 4.92 -29.97
CA ALA A 245 -3.48 4.65 -28.62
C ALA A 245 -2.37 4.89 -27.58
N ILE A 246 -2.74 5.07 -26.32
CA ILE A 246 -1.80 5.32 -25.22
C ILE A 246 -2.10 4.42 -24.02
N VAL A 247 -1.08 3.71 -23.55
CA VAL A 247 -1.08 3.01 -22.26
C VAL A 247 -0.34 3.86 -21.24
N THR A 248 -0.99 4.24 -20.14
CA THR A 248 -0.36 4.96 -19.02
C THR A 248 -0.28 4.08 -17.77
N THR A 249 0.69 4.34 -16.89
CA THR A 249 0.86 3.50 -15.69
C THR A 249 0.09 3.97 -14.47
N ASP A 250 -0.48 5.17 -14.48
CA ASP A 250 -1.29 5.71 -13.37
C ASP A 250 -2.14 6.90 -13.84
N THR A 251 -3.13 7.24 -13.02
CA THR A 251 -4.08 8.32 -13.28
C THR A 251 -3.41 9.68 -13.43
N MET A 252 -2.40 10.00 -12.62
CA MET A 252 -1.75 11.32 -12.67
C MET A 252 -1.06 11.55 -14.03
N VAL A 253 -0.46 10.49 -14.59
CA VAL A 253 0.11 10.53 -15.95
C VAL A 253 -0.99 10.71 -16.99
N ALA A 254 -2.10 9.98 -16.84
CA ALA A 254 -3.25 10.11 -17.73
C ALA A 254 -3.85 11.52 -17.71
N GLU A 255 -3.98 12.14 -16.51
CA GLU A 255 -4.49 13.51 -16.33
C GLU A 255 -3.69 14.52 -17.15
N GLY A 256 -2.37 14.46 -17.09
CA GLY A 256 -1.51 15.36 -17.85
C GLY A 256 -1.65 15.18 -19.38
N ILE A 257 -1.82 13.95 -19.84
CA ILE A 257 -2.04 13.67 -21.27
C ILE A 257 -3.42 14.15 -21.71
N VAL A 258 -4.48 13.81 -20.98
CA VAL A 258 -5.88 14.22 -21.27
C VAL A 258 -5.99 15.73 -21.30
N LYS A 259 -5.37 16.45 -20.37
CA LYS A 259 -5.32 17.91 -20.37
C LYS A 259 -4.74 18.47 -21.66
N TYR A 260 -3.62 17.92 -22.13
CA TYR A 260 -3.02 18.35 -23.39
C TYR A 260 -3.90 18.01 -24.61
N LEU A 261 -4.53 16.82 -24.63
CA LEU A 261 -5.44 16.44 -25.71
C LEU A 261 -6.64 17.38 -25.79
N ASN A 262 -7.23 17.73 -24.65
CA ASN A 262 -8.36 18.67 -24.58
C ASN A 262 -8.01 20.07 -25.09
N GLU A 263 -6.82 20.60 -24.70
CA GLU A 263 -6.36 21.92 -25.17
C GLU A 263 -6.09 21.97 -26.68
N THR A 264 -5.67 20.85 -27.26
CA THR A 264 -5.36 20.75 -28.71
C THR A 264 -6.52 20.28 -29.55
N GLY A 265 -7.63 19.89 -28.92
CA GLY A 265 -8.79 19.30 -29.64
C GLY A 265 -8.49 17.91 -30.21
N SER A 266 -7.40 17.28 -29.80
CA SER A 266 -7.01 15.93 -30.22
C SER A 266 -7.74 14.87 -29.43
N LYS A 267 -8.01 13.71 -30.03
CA LYS A 267 -8.62 12.56 -29.35
C LYS A 267 -7.78 11.32 -29.58
N LEU A 268 -7.37 10.67 -28.52
CA LEU A 268 -6.70 9.37 -28.56
C LEU A 268 -7.26 8.50 -27.44
N PRO A 269 -7.52 7.21 -27.69
CA PRO A 269 -7.91 6.29 -26.66
C PRO A 269 -6.74 6.07 -25.67
N ILE A 270 -7.07 6.11 -24.40
CA ILE A 270 -6.11 5.94 -23.30
C ILE A 270 -6.60 4.82 -22.41
N ILE A 271 -5.71 3.93 -21.98
CA ILE A 271 -5.91 3.03 -20.85
C ILE A 271 -4.96 3.42 -19.73
N SER A 272 -5.48 3.53 -18.51
CA SER A 272 -4.71 3.90 -17.33
C SER A 272 -4.83 2.84 -16.24
N PHE A 273 -3.88 2.80 -15.32
CA PHE A 273 -3.98 1.98 -14.11
C PHE A 273 -4.52 2.85 -12.98
N ASP A 274 -5.56 2.35 -12.30
CA ASP A 274 -6.18 3.06 -11.20
C ASP A 274 -6.72 2.08 -10.13
N SER A 275 -7.14 2.64 -9.02
CA SER A 275 -7.81 1.94 -7.92
C SER A 275 -9.25 2.39 -7.71
N VAL A 276 -9.64 3.42 -8.44
CA VAL A 276 -10.96 4.04 -8.41
C VAL A 276 -11.33 4.40 -9.84
N LYS A 277 -12.60 4.30 -10.23
CA LYS A 277 -13.03 4.72 -11.56
C LYS A 277 -12.57 6.15 -11.83
N PRO A 278 -11.69 6.39 -12.83
CA PRO A 278 -11.19 7.72 -13.15
C PRO A 278 -12.33 8.64 -13.62
N LYS A 279 -12.21 9.92 -13.27
CA LYS A 279 -13.09 10.98 -13.80
C LYS A 279 -12.46 11.66 -15.02
N LEU A 280 -11.85 10.85 -15.90
CA LEU A 280 -11.15 11.29 -17.09
C LEU A 280 -11.86 10.75 -18.34
N ASP A 281 -11.74 11.48 -19.43
CA ASP A 281 -12.16 11.01 -20.76
C ASP A 281 -11.09 10.07 -21.32
N ILE A 282 -11.17 8.80 -20.91
CA ILE A 282 -10.28 7.71 -21.30
C ILE A 282 -11.11 6.49 -21.70
N GLU A 283 -10.56 5.59 -22.48
CA GLU A 283 -11.24 4.41 -23.04
C GLU A 283 -11.52 3.33 -21.97
N ALA A 284 -10.52 3.06 -21.13
CA ALA A 284 -10.59 2.02 -20.12
C ALA A 284 -9.61 2.26 -18.98
N TYR A 285 -9.77 1.53 -17.87
CA TYR A 285 -8.76 1.48 -16.84
C TYR A 285 -8.55 0.06 -16.31
N VAL A 286 -7.34 -0.19 -15.82
CA VAL A 286 -6.95 -1.41 -15.12
C VAL A 286 -7.16 -1.17 -13.64
N ASP A 287 -8.20 -1.77 -13.05
CA ASP A 287 -8.44 -1.72 -11.60
C ASP A 287 -7.46 -2.67 -10.90
N VAL A 288 -6.54 -2.11 -10.14
CA VAL A 288 -5.56 -2.84 -9.33
C VAL A 288 -6.12 -3.30 -7.98
N HIS A 289 -7.38 -2.98 -7.67
CA HIS A 289 -8.09 -3.37 -6.44
C HIS A 289 -7.35 -2.97 -5.16
N ALA A 290 -6.92 -1.71 -5.03
CA ALA A 290 -6.09 -1.22 -3.94
C ALA A 290 -6.69 -1.44 -2.54
N ILE A 291 -8.02 -1.36 -2.37
CA ILE A 291 -8.66 -1.70 -1.09
C ILE A 291 -8.38 -3.17 -0.73
N LYS A 292 -8.52 -4.08 -1.69
CA LYS A 292 -8.26 -5.51 -1.49
C LYS A 292 -6.80 -5.78 -1.21
N LEU A 293 -5.89 -5.11 -1.94
CA LEU A 293 -4.45 -5.14 -1.67
C LEU A 293 -4.15 -4.74 -0.23
N GLY A 294 -4.69 -3.61 0.24
CA GLY A 294 -4.52 -3.14 1.61
C GLY A 294 -5.06 -4.11 2.66
N ARG A 295 -6.25 -4.66 2.47
CA ARG A 295 -6.83 -5.67 3.37
C ARG A 295 -5.98 -6.93 3.47
N VAL A 296 -5.52 -7.43 2.32
CA VAL A 296 -4.68 -8.63 2.27
C VAL A 296 -3.30 -8.36 2.85
N ALA A 297 -2.74 -7.14 2.65
CA ALA A 297 -1.46 -6.74 3.24
C ALA A 297 -1.52 -6.75 4.77
N PHE A 298 -2.54 -6.14 5.37
CA PHE A 298 -2.69 -6.19 6.84
C PHE A 298 -2.84 -7.62 7.35
N ASN A 299 -3.76 -8.41 6.77
CA ASN A 299 -3.98 -9.81 7.20
C ASN A 299 -2.71 -10.66 7.08
N THR A 300 -1.93 -10.46 6.02
CA THR A 300 -0.68 -11.17 5.81
C THR A 300 0.37 -10.77 6.84
N LEU A 301 0.53 -9.46 7.12
CA LEU A 301 1.45 -9.01 8.17
C LEU A 301 1.01 -9.51 9.54
N HIS A 302 -0.27 -9.46 9.86
CA HIS A 302 -0.80 -9.98 11.12
C HIS A 302 -0.51 -11.49 11.28
N GLN A 303 -0.58 -12.26 10.18
CA GLN A 303 -0.18 -13.67 10.17
C GLN A 303 1.33 -13.82 10.42
N ILE A 304 2.19 -13.04 9.77
CA ILE A 304 3.65 -13.03 9.99
C ILE A 304 3.97 -12.74 11.46
N ILE A 305 3.31 -11.75 12.07
CA ILE A 305 3.50 -11.41 13.48
C ILE A 305 3.14 -12.61 14.39
N ASN A 306 2.08 -13.35 14.07
CA ASN A 306 1.67 -14.51 14.85
C ASN A 306 2.59 -15.71 14.62
N ASP A 307 3.04 -15.96 13.39
CA ASP A 307 4.00 -17.02 13.10
C ASP A 307 5.35 -16.78 13.80
N ASN A 308 5.81 -15.54 13.87
CA ASN A 308 7.03 -15.19 14.62
C ASN A 308 6.89 -15.46 16.12
N LYS A 309 5.68 -15.37 16.70
CA LYS A 309 5.43 -15.77 18.09
C LYS A 309 5.64 -17.28 18.32
N GLU A 310 5.40 -18.05 17.27
CA GLU A 310 5.53 -19.52 17.28
C GLU A 310 6.89 -19.98 16.73
N ASP A 311 7.85 -19.05 16.56
CA ASP A 311 9.19 -19.30 15.98
C ASP A 311 9.15 -19.92 14.57
N LYS A 312 8.10 -19.64 13.80
CA LYS A 312 7.92 -20.11 12.42
C LYS A 312 8.42 -19.05 11.45
N GLN A 313 9.40 -19.43 10.62
CA GLN A 313 9.86 -18.60 9.51
C GLN A 313 9.07 -18.93 8.25
N VAL A 314 8.00 -18.19 7.99
CA VAL A 314 7.15 -18.37 6.80
C VAL A 314 7.20 -17.11 5.95
N CYS A 315 7.36 -17.30 4.64
CA CYS A 315 7.30 -16.22 3.66
C CYS A 315 5.99 -16.31 2.88
N TYR A 316 5.25 -15.21 2.80
CA TYR A 316 3.97 -15.12 2.11
C TYR A 316 4.09 -14.27 0.86
N ARG A 317 3.76 -14.83 -0.30
CA ARG A 317 3.69 -14.10 -1.58
C ARG A 317 2.27 -14.21 -2.11
N ARG A 318 1.52 -13.11 -2.06
CA ARG A 318 0.12 -13.07 -2.46
C ARG A 318 -0.06 -12.15 -3.65
N VAL A 319 -0.62 -12.67 -4.73
CA VAL A 319 -0.94 -11.91 -5.94
C VAL A 319 -2.44 -11.66 -5.99
N ILE A 320 -2.83 -10.40 -6.10
CA ILE A 320 -4.22 -9.98 -6.26
C ILE A 320 -4.48 -9.75 -7.75
N PRO A 321 -5.44 -10.44 -8.36
CA PRO A 321 -5.76 -10.20 -9.76
C PRO A 321 -6.28 -8.78 -9.97
N HIS A 322 -5.95 -8.21 -11.14
CA HIS A 322 -6.48 -6.95 -11.65
C HIS A 322 -7.69 -7.22 -12.55
N THR A 323 -8.41 -6.18 -12.92
CA THR A 323 -9.49 -6.25 -13.93
C THR A 323 -9.41 -5.03 -14.86
N ILE A 324 -9.74 -5.22 -16.16
CA ILE A 324 -9.89 -4.12 -17.09
C ILE A 324 -11.36 -3.74 -17.18
N THR A 325 -11.65 -2.46 -17.04
CA THR A 325 -13.01 -1.92 -17.11
C THR A 325 -13.08 -0.82 -18.18
N GLU A 326 -13.95 -0.96 -19.14
CA GLU A 326 -14.29 0.08 -20.13
C GLU A 326 -15.12 1.19 -19.47
N LEU A 327 -14.99 2.44 -19.97
CA LEU A 327 -15.62 3.65 -19.38
C LEU A 327 -16.70 4.27 -20.25
#